data_3a71186d82bb825caad4fd64f417d575
#
_entry.id   3a71186d82bb825caad4fd64f417d575
#
_cell.length_a   1.000
_cell.length_b   1.000
_cell.length_c   1.000
_cell.angle_alpha   90.00
_cell.angle_beta   90.00
_cell.angle_gamma   90.00
#
_symmetry.space_group_name_H-M   'P 1'
#
loop_
_entity.id
_entity.type
_entity.pdbx_description
1 polymer ?
#
loop_
_entity_poly.entity_id
_entity_poly.type
_entity_poly.pdbx_seq_one_letter_code
_entity_poly.pdbx_strand_id
1 'polypeptide(L)'
;MVGKPLKQRLRCGAVLVGLVMSGAAAAAVEGNATLTSDYVWRGSSQSDGDPAAQAGVKLGTATGWYASAWGSGVSFRPDNGARSEFDLIAGWSGAVTPDWSVDVILTRYLYPSTTVDLDWTELNGTVTWRQRAWLQVGVSDNALAGGHGGTYAQLGARLPLGGQWRIEGAVGHYWLDSAQAEDYLHGQLSLVWRVHGPWELRVTGHDTGGAAKQLFPGNAGSRVEVAVQTAF
;
A
#
# COMPACT_ATOMS: atom_id res chain seq x y z
N MET A 1 14.27 59.22 -20.08
CA MET A 1 13.02 58.78 -19.43
C MET A 1 12.94 57.26 -19.56
N VAL A 2 13.23 56.56 -18.49
CA VAL A 2 13.31 55.07 -18.48
C VAL A 2 12.06 54.56 -17.79
N GLY A 3 11.20 53.89 -18.56
CA GLY A 3 9.96 53.26 -18.06
C GLY A 3 10.25 52.03 -17.23
N LYS A 4 9.72 51.95 -16.00
CA LYS A 4 9.79 50.80 -15.12
C LYS A 4 8.79 49.70 -15.61
N PRO A 5 9.15 48.40 -15.60
CA PRO A 5 8.21 47.35 -15.88
C PRO A 5 7.26 47.08 -14.71
N LEU A 6 5.99 47.02 -15.02
CA LEU A 6 4.88 46.73 -14.13
C LEU A 6 4.91 45.23 -13.74
N LYS A 7 5.18 44.95 -12.47
CA LYS A 7 5.11 43.58 -11.94
C LYS A 7 3.65 43.16 -11.83
N GLN A 8 3.18 42.33 -12.74
CA GLN A 8 1.90 41.62 -12.64
C GLN A 8 1.99 40.55 -11.55
N ARG A 9 1.31 40.79 -10.44
CA ARG A 9 1.14 39.78 -9.38
C ARG A 9 0.05 38.80 -9.84
N LEU A 10 0.44 37.58 -10.23
CA LEU A 10 -0.52 36.47 -10.36
C LEU A 10 -1.10 36.20 -8.96
N ARG A 11 -2.39 36.44 -8.81
CA ARG A 11 -3.17 35.95 -7.68
C ARG A 11 -3.55 34.50 -7.98
N CYS A 12 -2.87 33.53 -7.36
CA CYS A 12 -3.37 32.17 -7.27
C CYS A 12 -4.67 32.18 -6.45
N GLY A 13 -5.78 32.09 -7.12
CA GLY A 13 -7.07 31.82 -6.51
C GLY A 13 -7.08 30.36 -6.06
N ALA A 14 -7.05 30.13 -4.75
CA ALA A 14 -7.37 28.83 -4.20
C ALA A 14 -8.85 28.53 -4.49
N VAL A 15 -9.12 27.58 -5.39
CA VAL A 15 -10.46 27.04 -5.57
C VAL A 15 -10.69 26.08 -4.40
N LEU A 16 -11.36 26.56 -3.36
CA LEU A 16 -11.95 25.71 -2.35
C LEU A 16 -13.11 24.97 -3.01
N VAL A 17 -12.91 23.70 -3.37
CA VAL A 17 -14.03 22.81 -3.70
C VAL A 17 -14.74 22.51 -2.39
N GLY A 18 -15.80 23.26 -2.12
CA GLY A 18 -16.70 22.99 -1.01
C GLY A 18 -17.45 21.69 -1.28
N LEU A 19 -17.04 20.60 -0.63
CA LEU A 19 -17.87 19.41 -0.53
C LEU A 19 -19.10 19.77 0.31
N VAL A 20 -20.25 19.97 -0.34
CA VAL A 20 -21.54 20.07 0.33
C VAL A 20 -21.91 18.68 0.82
N MET A 21 -21.60 18.37 2.07
CA MET A 21 -22.04 17.16 2.77
C MET A 21 -23.51 17.30 3.14
N SER A 22 -24.39 16.93 2.23
CA SER A 22 -25.83 16.80 2.52
C SER A 22 -26.10 15.40 3.05
N GLY A 23 -26.40 15.29 4.33
CA GLY A 23 -26.88 14.08 5.00
C GLY A 23 -25.83 13.47 5.93
N ALA A 24 -26.08 13.51 7.23
CA ALA A 24 -25.25 12.88 8.25
C ALA A 24 -25.33 11.34 8.19
N ALA A 25 -24.66 10.71 7.24
CA ALA A 25 -24.21 9.34 7.39
C ALA A 25 -23.05 9.38 8.38
N ALA A 26 -23.16 8.69 9.52
CA ALA A 26 -22.09 8.61 10.49
C ALA A 26 -20.82 8.11 9.77
N ALA A 27 -19.82 8.97 9.65
CA ALA A 27 -18.52 8.59 9.10
C ALA A 27 -17.85 7.68 10.14
N ALA A 28 -17.51 6.45 9.74
CA ALA A 28 -16.66 5.59 10.56
C ALA A 28 -15.23 6.08 10.43
N VAL A 29 -14.57 6.27 11.58
CA VAL A 29 -13.12 6.56 11.63
C VAL A 29 -12.45 5.29 12.12
N GLU A 30 -11.52 4.77 11.32
CA GLU A 30 -10.71 3.59 11.64
C GLU A 30 -9.24 4.00 11.64
N GLY A 31 -8.47 3.49 12.59
CA GLY A 31 -7.04 3.69 12.65
C GLY A 31 -6.28 2.37 12.65
N ASN A 32 -5.03 2.38 12.21
CA ASN A 32 -4.12 1.26 12.36
C ASN A 32 -2.72 1.75 12.69
N ALA A 33 -1.94 0.89 13.35
CA ALA A 33 -0.53 1.12 13.59
C ALA A 33 0.21 -0.22 13.56
N THR A 34 1.44 -0.20 13.02
CA THR A 34 2.32 -1.36 12.92
C THR A 34 3.75 -0.95 13.25
N LEU A 35 4.43 -1.79 14.02
CA LEU A 35 5.88 -1.77 14.13
C LEU A 35 6.40 -3.08 13.55
N THR A 36 7.18 -3.01 12.49
CA THR A 36 7.72 -4.18 11.80
C THR A 36 9.25 -4.17 11.83
N SER A 37 9.86 -5.36 11.80
CA SER A 37 11.32 -5.53 11.72
C SER A 37 11.86 -5.24 10.31
N ASP A 38 10.99 -5.30 9.30
CA ASP A 38 11.29 -5.01 7.89
C ASP A 38 9.96 -4.66 7.21
N TYR A 39 9.90 -3.57 6.46
CA TYR A 39 8.73 -3.25 5.65
C TYR A 39 8.85 -3.96 4.30
N VAL A 40 8.13 -5.06 4.12
CA VAL A 40 8.15 -5.84 2.87
C VAL A 40 6.88 -5.59 2.05
N TRP A 41 7.04 -5.03 0.85
CA TRP A 41 5.95 -4.80 -0.10
C TRP A 41 6.20 -5.60 -1.39
N ARG A 42 5.23 -6.44 -1.80
CA ARG A 42 5.31 -7.32 -2.98
C ARG A 42 6.64 -8.09 -3.09
N GLY A 43 7.14 -8.58 -1.94
CA GLY A 43 8.36 -9.37 -1.84
C GLY A 43 9.67 -8.57 -1.78
N SER A 44 9.61 -7.24 -1.86
CA SER A 44 10.77 -6.36 -1.74
C SER A 44 10.73 -5.55 -0.46
N SER A 45 11.85 -5.48 0.27
CA SER A 45 12.02 -4.59 1.42
C SER A 45 11.99 -3.13 0.97
N GLN A 46 11.18 -2.34 1.66
CA GLN A 46 11.09 -0.90 1.49
C GLN A 46 11.90 -0.14 2.57
N SER A 47 12.39 -0.86 3.59
CA SER A 47 13.18 -0.30 4.69
C SER A 47 14.61 -0.81 4.75
N ASP A 48 15.09 -1.47 3.68
CA ASP A 48 16.46 -2.04 3.59
C ASP A 48 16.76 -3.11 4.67
N GLY A 49 15.72 -3.79 5.17
CA GLY A 49 15.82 -4.75 6.26
C GLY A 49 15.83 -4.12 7.65
N ASP A 50 15.67 -2.80 7.76
CA ASP A 50 15.60 -2.08 9.03
C ASP A 50 14.15 -1.99 9.55
N PRO A 51 13.97 -1.82 10.90
CA PRO A 51 12.65 -1.64 11.46
C PRO A 51 11.94 -0.40 10.92
N ALA A 52 10.63 -0.54 10.68
CA ALA A 52 9.77 0.55 10.23
C ALA A 52 8.54 0.70 11.14
N ALA A 53 8.17 1.96 11.42
CA ALA A 53 6.91 2.31 12.06
C ALA A 53 5.92 2.77 10.99
N GLN A 54 4.70 2.28 11.06
CA GLN A 54 3.64 2.51 10.07
C GLN A 54 2.36 2.91 10.79
N ALA A 55 1.61 3.83 10.20
CA ALA A 55 0.30 4.22 10.74
C ALA A 55 -0.64 4.65 9.62
N GLY A 56 -1.94 4.48 9.83
CA GLY A 56 -2.95 4.91 8.88
C GLY A 56 -4.25 5.32 9.56
N VAL A 57 -5.01 6.15 8.86
CA VAL A 57 -6.36 6.55 9.22
C VAL A 57 -7.27 6.44 8.01
N LYS A 58 -8.49 5.94 8.22
CA LYS A 58 -9.51 5.78 7.19
C LYS A 58 -10.82 6.43 7.66
N LEU A 59 -11.42 7.18 6.77
CA LEU A 59 -12.72 7.84 6.94
C LEU A 59 -13.70 7.20 5.97
N GLY A 60 -14.66 6.43 6.48
CA GLY A 60 -15.64 5.69 5.70
C GLY A 60 -17.04 6.24 5.78
N THR A 61 -17.85 6.00 4.75
CA THR A 61 -19.28 6.33 4.71
C THR A 61 -20.14 5.06 4.80
N ALA A 62 -21.41 5.20 5.17
CA ALA A 62 -22.36 4.07 5.22
C ALA A 62 -22.62 3.44 3.82
N THR A 63 -22.27 4.11 2.73
CA THR A 63 -22.44 3.62 1.36
C THR A 63 -21.21 2.91 0.81
N GLY A 64 -20.16 2.73 1.64
CA GLY A 64 -18.93 2.02 1.30
C GLY A 64 -17.81 2.89 0.73
N TRP A 65 -18.04 4.16 0.40
CA TRP A 65 -16.98 5.07 -0.02
C TRP A 65 -16.08 5.44 1.15
N TYR A 66 -14.80 5.59 0.91
CA TYR A 66 -13.84 6.02 1.93
C TYR A 66 -12.65 6.76 1.34
N ALA A 67 -12.00 7.52 2.20
CA ALA A 67 -10.67 8.08 1.99
C ALA A 67 -9.76 7.61 3.12
N SER A 68 -8.48 7.39 2.80
CA SER A 68 -7.48 6.96 3.79
C SER A 68 -6.15 7.65 3.52
N ALA A 69 -5.41 7.86 4.59
CA ALA A 69 -4.00 8.23 4.53
C ALA A 69 -3.20 7.22 5.36
N TRP A 70 -2.08 6.78 4.83
CA TRP A 70 -1.17 5.87 5.50
C TRP A 70 0.27 6.36 5.31
N GLY A 71 1.18 5.98 6.20
CA GLY A 71 2.59 6.31 6.06
C GLY A 71 3.50 5.31 6.76
N SER A 72 4.74 5.25 6.29
CA SER A 72 5.81 4.38 6.79
C SER A 72 7.17 5.07 6.70
N GLY A 73 8.09 4.66 7.59
CA GLY A 73 9.50 4.85 7.34
C GLY A 73 9.98 3.97 6.19
N VAL A 74 10.82 4.51 5.31
CA VAL A 74 11.44 3.77 4.21
C VAL A 74 12.94 4.06 4.12
N SER A 75 13.67 3.14 3.48
CA SER A 75 15.09 3.27 3.15
C SER A 75 15.39 2.43 1.92
N PHE A 76 15.89 3.03 0.85
CA PHE A 76 16.15 2.32 -0.40
C PHE A 76 17.64 2.16 -0.68
N ARG A 77 18.00 1.11 -1.44
CA ARG A 77 19.34 0.90 -2.01
C ARG A 77 19.29 0.95 -3.53
N PRO A 78 20.15 1.76 -4.17
CA PRO A 78 21.04 2.78 -3.59
C PRO A 78 20.24 3.87 -2.87
N ASP A 79 20.86 4.57 -1.90
CA ASP A 79 20.22 5.67 -1.18
C ASP A 79 19.82 6.78 -2.16
N ASN A 80 18.53 7.06 -2.22
CA ASN A 80 17.93 8.09 -3.08
C ASN A 80 17.29 9.23 -2.27
N GLY A 81 17.60 9.32 -0.98
CA GLY A 81 17.10 10.34 -0.07
C GLY A 81 15.72 10.08 0.51
N ALA A 82 14.99 9.04 0.07
CA ALA A 82 13.70 8.68 0.67
C ALA A 82 13.89 8.25 2.13
N ARG A 83 13.02 8.75 3.02
CA ARG A 83 12.98 8.39 4.44
C ARG A 83 11.57 8.08 4.91
N SER A 84 10.58 8.44 4.11
CA SER A 84 9.17 8.21 4.40
C SER A 84 8.38 8.00 3.12
N GLU A 85 7.33 7.20 3.22
CA GLU A 85 6.29 6.98 2.24
C GLU A 85 4.97 7.46 2.81
N PHE A 86 4.16 8.12 1.99
CA PHE A 86 2.80 8.51 2.30
C PHE A 86 1.87 8.09 1.18
N ASP A 87 0.82 7.34 1.54
CA ASP A 87 -0.20 6.89 0.62
C ASP A 87 -1.49 7.66 0.84
N LEU A 88 -1.99 8.29 -0.21
CA LEU A 88 -3.32 8.87 -0.25
C LEU A 88 -4.24 7.95 -1.03
N ILE A 89 -5.31 7.51 -0.40
CA ILE A 89 -6.18 6.48 -0.91
C ILE A 89 -7.61 7.00 -0.99
N ALA A 90 -8.27 6.78 -2.11
CA ALA A 90 -9.72 6.90 -2.26
C ALA A 90 -10.27 5.56 -2.75
N GLY A 91 -11.36 5.08 -2.15
CA GLY A 91 -11.88 3.77 -2.48
C GLY A 91 -13.36 3.58 -2.18
N TRP A 92 -13.82 2.42 -2.63
CA TRP A 92 -15.14 1.90 -2.29
C TRP A 92 -15.02 0.43 -1.91
N SER A 93 -15.64 0.04 -0.79
CA SER A 93 -15.74 -1.35 -0.38
C SER A 93 -17.15 -1.73 0.02
N GLY A 94 -17.56 -2.95 -0.33
CA GLY A 94 -18.89 -3.44 -0.01
C GLY A 94 -19.06 -4.94 -0.22
N ALA A 95 -20.06 -5.50 0.46
CA ALA A 95 -20.53 -6.87 0.20
C ALA A 95 -21.40 -6.88 -1.07
N VAL A 96 -21.03 -7.70 -2.06
CA VAL A 96 -21.84 -7.94 -3.28
C VAL A 96 -22.81 -9.10 -3.09
N THR A 97 -22.45 -10.06 -2.24
CA THR A 97 -23.28 -11.16 -1.77
C THR A 97 -22.92 -11.46 -0.29
N PRO A 98 -23.66 -12.34 0.41
CA PRO A 98 -23.27 -12.77 1.76
C PRO A 98 -21.88 -13.39 1.86
N ASP A 99 -21.37 -13.96 0.77
CA ASP A 99 -20.08 -14.65 0.72
C ASP A 99 -18.96 -13.83 0.07
N TRP A 100 -19.30 -12.80 -0.71
CA TRP A 100 -18.34 -12.03 -1.51
C TRP A 100 -18.35 -10.56 -1.18
N SER A 101 -17.17 -10.00 -0.97
CA SER A 101 -16.94 -8.56 -0.88
C SER A 101 -15.95 -8.10 -1.94
N VAL A 102 -16.09 -6.84 -2.32
CA VAL A 102 -15.22 -6.15 -3.29
C VAL A 102 -14.68 -4.88 -2.65
N ASP A 103 -13.43 -4.59 -2.92
CA ASP A 103 -12.77 -3.33 -2.59
C ASP A 103 -12.07 -2.80 -3.85
N VAL A 104 -12.30 -1.54 -4.19
CA VAL A 104 -11.64 -0.86 -5.32
C VAL A 104 -11.02 0.41 -4.79
N ILE A 105 -9.71 0.59 -5.00
CA ILE A 105 -8.94 1.70 -4.48
C ILE A 105 -8.07 2.34 -5.56
N LEU A 106 -8.00 3.65 -5.52
CA LEU A 106 -6.97 4.44 -6.19
C LEU A 106 -5.99 4.92 -5.12
N THR A 107 -4.72 4.53 -5.25
CA THR A 107 -3.65 4.90 -4.33
C THR A 107 -2.67 5.82 -5.05
N ARG A 108 -2.35 6.96 -4.43
CA ARG A 108 -1.22 7.81 -4.79
C ARG A 108 -0.11 7.59 -3.78
N TYR A 109 0.99 7.00 -4.22
CA TYR A 109 2.23 6.84 -3.46
C TYR A 109 3.06 8.10 -3.55
N LEU A 110 3.53 8.61 -2.42
CA LEU A 110 4.31 9.84 -2.30
C LEU A 110 5.57 9.57 -1.47
N TYR A 111 6.73 9.96 -2.01
CA TYR A 111 8.03 9.78 -1.37
C TYR A 111 8.71 11.14 -1.21
N PRO A 112 8.39 11.92 -0.16
CA PRO A 112 9.01 13.23 0.05
C PRO A 112 10.52 13.10 0.34
N SER A 113 11.25 14.14 0.02
CA SER A 113 12.71 14.25 0.25
C SER A 113 13.58 13.32 -0.60
N THR A 114 13.05 12.76 -1.68
CA THR A 114 13.85 12.00 -2.64
C THR A 114 14.67 12.89 -3.57
N THR A 115 15.78 12.36 -4.08
CA THR A 115 16.60 13.00 -5.13
C THR A 115 16.10 12.70 -6.54
N VAL A 116 15.15 11.76 -6.66
CA VAL A 116 14.47 11.36 -7.89
C VAL A 116 12.97 11.30 -7.65
N ASP A 117 12.16 11.46 -8.69
CA ASP A 117 10.70 11.34 -8.56
C ASP A 117 10.33 9.85 -8.43
N LEU A 118 9.79 9.48 -7.28
CA LEU A 118 9.29 8.14 -6.97
C LEU A 118 7.77 8.13 -6.82
N ASP A 119 7.10 9.24 -7.06
CA ASP A 119 5.66 9.35 -6.90
C ASP A 119 4.91 8.67 -8.04
N TRP A 120 3.95 7.82 -7.72
CA TRP A 120 3.17 7.12 -8.72
C TRP A 120 1.75 6.80 -8.23
N THR A 121 0.89 6.33 -9.14
CA THR A 121 -0.52 6.06 -8.85
C THR A 121 -0.89 4.66 -9.33
N GLU A 122 -1.69 3.95 -8.54
CA GLU A 122 -2.16 2.60 -8.85
C GLU A 122 -3.65 2.47 -8.59
N LEU A 123 -4.36 1.84 -9.50
CA LEU A 123 -5.74 1.38 -9.31
C LEU A 123 -5.70 -0.11 -8.93
N ASN A 124 -6.28 -0.45 -7.77
CA ASN A 124 -6.37 -1.83 -7.29
C ASN A 124 -7.82 -2.25 -7.12
N GLY A 125 -8.10 -3.50 -7.46
CA GLY A 125 -9.35 -4.19 -7.15
C GLY A 125 -9.08 -5.46 -6.37
N THR A 126 -9.83 -5.69 -5.29
CA THR A 126 -9.75 -6.92 -4.50
C THR A 126 -11.12 -7.55 -4.38
N VAL A 127 -11.20 -8.84 -4.69
CA VAL A 127 -12.40 -9.65 -4.45
C VAL A 127 -12.07 -10.64 -3.33
N THR A 128 -12.91 -10.69 -2.30
CA THR A 128 -12.69 -11.55 -1.12
C THR A 128 -13.88 -12.49 -0.94
N TRP A 129 -13.59 -13.78 -0.77
CA TRP A 129 -14.57 -14.83 -0.48
C TRP A 129 -14.55 -15.22 1.00
N ARG A 130 -15.72 -15.06 1.67
CA ARG A 130 -15.95 -15.44 3.07
C ARG A 130 -14.86 -14.95 4.05
N GLN A 131 -14.16 -13.86 3.72
CA GLN A 131 -12.99 -13.40 4.47
C GLN A 131 -11.85 -14.43 4.59
N ARG A 132 -11.81 -15.43 3.70
CA ARG A 132 -10.86 -16.55 3.74
C ARG A 132 -9.92 -16.64 2.55
N ALA A 133 -10.36 -16.19 1.39
CA ALA A 133 -9.52 -16.16 0.19
C ALA A 133 -9.75 -14.83 -0.54
N TRP A 134 -8.73 -14.34 -1.21
CA TRP A 134 -8.83 -13.11 -2.00
C TRP A 134 -8.03 -13.19 -3.28
N LEU A 135 -8.50 -12.47 -4.28
CA LEU A 135 -7.77 -12.12 -5.48
C LEU A 135 -7.67 -10.60 -5.54
N GLN A 136 -6.46 -10.09 -5.64
CA GLN A 136 -6.17 -8.68 -5.87
C GLN A 136 -5.58 -8.51 -7.26
N VAL A 137 -5.96 -7.44 -7.96
CA VAL A 137 -5.34 -7.00 -9.22
C VAL A 137 -5.08 -5.51 -9.11
N GLY A 138 -3.87 -5.08 -9.47
CA GLY A 138 -3.45 -3.68 -9.51
C GLY A 138 -2.94 -3.32 -10.90
N VAL A 139 -3.19 -2.09 -11.35
CA VAL A 139 -2.70 -1.56 -12.62
C VAL A 139 -2.20 -0.12 -12.44
N SER A 140 -1.09 0.18 -13.10
CA SER A 140 -0.52 1.53 -13.15
C SER A 140 0.05 1.78 -14.55
N ASP A 141 -0.03 2.98 -15.04
CA ASP A 141 0.65 3.45 -16.26
C ASP A 141 2.09 3.92 -15.99
N ASN A 142 2.43 4.09 -14.70
CA ASN A 142 3.76 4.45 -14.22
C ASN A 142 4.16 3.55 -13.03
N ALA A 143 4.20 2.24 -13.24
CA ALA A 143 4.46 1.27 -12.20
C ALA A 143 5.85 1.48 -11.56
N LEU A 144 5.88 1.52 -10.22
CA LEU A 144 7.13 1.71 -9.44
C LEU A 144 7.85 3.02 -9.79
N ALA A 145 7.14 4.04 -10.28
CA ALA A 145 7.71 5.29 -10.79
C ALA A 145 8.75 5.09 -11.91
N GLY A 146 8.69 3.97 -12.62
CA GLY A 146 9.67 3.61 -13.68
C GLY A 146 9.39 4.24 -15.05
N GLY A 147 8.33 5.04 -15.20
CA GLY A 147 7.93 5.65 -16.47
C GLY A 147 7.20 4.70 -17.41
N HIS A 148 6.92 3.48 -17.00
CA HIS A 148 6.28 2.42 -17.78
C HIS A 148 5.13 1.76 -17.01
N GLY A 149 4.20 1.15 -17.75
CA GLY A 149 3.06 0.48 -17.17
C GLY A 149 3.40 -0.84 -16.48
N GLY A 150 2.53 -1.25 -15.56
CA GLY A 150 2.62 -2.57 -14.93
C GLY A 150 1.27 -3.05 -14.44
N THR A 151 1.15 -4.38 -14.32
CA THR A 151 -0.01 -5.07 -13.78
C THR A 151 0.44 -6.02 -12.68
N TYR A 152 -0.22 -5.96 -11.55
CA TYR A 152 0.03 -6.85 -10.43
C TYR A 152 -1.19 -7.74 -10.18
N ALA A 153 -0.99 -9.01 -9.86
CA ALA A 153 -2.04 -9.86 -9.33
C ALA A 153 -1.53 -10.69 -8.15
N GLN A 154 -2.38 -10.88 -7.14
CA GLN A 154 -2.08 -11.70 -5.96
C GLN A 154 -3.29 -12.57 -5.62
N LEU A 155 -3.05 -13.87 -5.43
CA LEU A 155 -4.00 -14.79 -4.84
C LEU A 155 -3.54 -15.12 -3.43
N GLY A 156 -4.45 -15.01 -2.47
CA GLY A 156 -4.14 -15.32 -1.08
C GLY A 156 -5.26 -16.07 -0.37
N ALA A 157 -4.89 -16.69 0.75
CA ALA A 157 -5.82 -17.41 1.60
C ALA A 157 -5.48 -17.25 3.09
N ARG A 158 -6.53 -17.35 3.92
CA ARG A 158 -6.46 -17.25 5.38
C ARG A 158 -7.12 -18.47 6.00
N LEU A 159 -6.38 -19.20 6.85
CA LEU A 159 -6.83 -20.39 7.53
C LEU A 159 -6.79 -20.17 9.05
N PRO A 160 -7.94 -20.07 9.72
CA PRO A 160 -8.00 -20.11 11.18
C PRO A 160 -7.51 -21.48 11.70
N LEU A 161 -6.60 -21.49 12.68
CA LEU A 161 -6.08 -22.70 13.32
C LEU A 161 -6.81 -23.03 14.64
N GLY A 162 -7.76 -22.17 15.04
CA GLY A 162 -8.44 -22.23 16.32
C GLY A 162 -7.82 -21.31 17.38
N GLY A 163 -8.62 -20.94 18.41
CA GLY A 163 -8.22 -19.97 19.41
C GLY A 163 -7.89 -18.62 18.78
N GLN A 164 -6.68 -18.13 19.04
CA GLN A 164 -6.20 -16.81 18.60
C GLN A 164 -5.22 -16.89 17.42
N TRP A 165 -5.07 -18.05 16.77
CA TRP A 165 -4.07 -18.29 15.74
C TRP A 165 -4.69 -18.44 14.37
N ARG A 166 -4.00 -17.93 13.35
CA ARG A 166 -4.29 -18.17 11.95
C ARG A 166 -3.02 -18.20 11.10
N ILE A 167 -3.07 -18.93 9.99
CA ILE A 167 -2.09 -18.87 8.92
C ILE A 167 -2.67 -18.03 7.77
N GLU A 168 -1.85 -17.21 7.15
CA GLU A 168 -2.16 -16.47 5.93
C GLU A 168 -1.05 -16.72 4.92
N GLY A 169 -1.41 -17.03 3.67
CA GLY A 169 -0.45 -17.22 2.60
C GLY A 169 -0.90 -16.51 1.34
N ALA A 170 0.04 -16.01 0.56
CA ALA A 170 -0.25 -15.42 -0.73
C ALA A 170 0.90 -15.63 -1.72
N VAL A 171 0.53 -15.66 -3.00
CA VAL A 171 1.46 -15.66 -4.14
C VAL A 171 1.04 -14.53 -5.06
N GLY A 172 1.99 -13.69 -5.45
CA GLY A 172 1.76 -12.55 -6.33
C GLY A 172 2.70 -12.57 -7.52
N HIS A 173 2.23 -12.04 -8.64
CA HIS A 173 3.00 -11.84 -9.85
C HIS A 173 2.89 -10.39 -10.30
N TYR A 174 4.03 -9.79 -10.64
CA TYR A 174 4.10 -8.45 -11.21
C TYR A 174 4.56 -8.54 -12.66
N TRP A 175 3.66 -8.21 -13.59
CA TRP A 175 3.97 -8.02 -15.00
C TRP A 175 4.39 -6.58 -15.20
N LEU A 176 5.63 -6.38 -15.61
CA LEU A 176 6.23 -5.07 -15.88
C LEU A 176 6.46 -4.91 -17.37
N ASP A 177 6.47 -3.68 -17.86
CA ASP A 177 6.93 -3.42 -19.23
C ASP A 177 8.38 -3.87 -19.37
N SER A 178 8.68 -4.63 -20.40
CA SER A 178 10.03 -5.17 -20.66
C SER A 178 11.10 -4.11 -20.89
N ALA A 179 10.71 -2.87 -21.19
CA ALA A 179 11.61 -1.73 -21.25
C ALA A 179 12.06 -1.28 -19.84
N GLN A 180 11.31 -1.63 -18.79
CA GLN A 180 11.63 -1.31 -17.40
C GLN A 180 12.34 -2.46 -16.70
N ALA A 181 11.75 -3.65 -16.68
CA ALA A 181 12.27 -4.81 -15.97
C ALA A 181 11.62 -6.11 -16.44
N GLU A 182 12.18 -7.25 -16.03
CA GLU A 182 11.53 -8.55 -16.17
C GLU A 182 10.41 -8.72 -15.14
N ASP A 183 9.38 -9.47 -15.52
CA ASP A 183 8.30 -9.90 -14.65
C ASP A 183 8.82 -10.71 -13.47
N TYR A 184 8.19 -10.61 -12.31
CA TYR A 184 8.60 -11.41 -11.17
C TYR A 184 7.45 -11.98 -10.36
N LEU A 185 7.74 -13.12 -9.73
CA LEU A 185 6.89 -13.83 -8.79
C LEU A 185 7.42 -13.63 -7.38
N HIS A 186 6.50 -13.49 -6.41
CA HIS A 186 6.81 -13.54 -5.00
C HIS A 186 5.79 -14.36 -4.22
N GLY A 187 6.17 -14.86 -3.06
CA GLY A 187 5.32 -15.57 -2.13
C GLY A 187 5.54 -15.12 -0.71
N GLN A 188 4.49 -15.27 0.10
CA GLN A 188 4.56 -15.03 1.55
C GLN A 188 3.73 -16.04 2.32
N LEU A 189 4.20 -16.37 3.52
CA LEU A 189 3.48 -17.21 4.48
C LEU A 189 3.63 -16.63 5.88
N SER A 190 2.51 -16.34 6.53
CA SER A 190 2.46 -15.70 7.84
C SER A 190 1.80 -16.61 8.86
N LEU A 191 2.37 -16.65 10.06
CA LEU A 191 1.69 -17.08 11.28
C LEU A 191 1.28 -15.84 12.07
N VAL A 192 0.00 -15.74 12.40
CA VAL A 192 -0.57 -14.59 13.10
C VAL A 192 -1.19 -15.04 14.41
N TRP A 193 -0.83 -14.36 15.49
CA TRP A 193 -1.37 -14.55 16.82
C TRP A 193 -2.06 -13.28 17.30
N ARG A 194 -3.37 -13.35 17.60
CA ARG A 194 -4.10 -12.29 18.27
C ARG A 194 -3.74 -12.35 19.77
N VAL A 195 -2.89 -11.41 20.22
CA VAL A 195 -2.34 -11.42 21.58
C VAL A 195 -3.42 -11.01 22.59
N HIS A 196 -4.04 -9.85 22.37
CA HIS A 196 -5.10 -9.31 23.24
C HIS A 196 -5.85 -8.18 22.51
N GLY A 197 -7.19 -8.20 22.60
CA GLY A 197 -8.03 -7.17 21.95
C GLY A 197 -7.70 -7.04 20.46
N PRO A 198 -7.37 -5.83 19.97
CA PRO A 198 -7.02 -5.59 18.57
C PRO A 198 -5.54 -5.86 18.22
N TRP A 199 -4.72 -6.25 19.20
CA TRP A 199 -3.29 -6.45 19.01
C TRP A 199 -2.96 -7.82 18.43
N GLU A 200 -2.17 -7.82 17.36
CA GLU A 200 -1.68 -9.03 16.70
C GLU A 200 -0.16 -9.01 16.60
N LEU A 201 0.45 -10.18 16.80
CA LEU A 201 1.84 -10.48 16.44
C LEU A 201 1.82 -11.31 15.17
N ARG A 202 2.62 -10.91 14.18
CA ARG A 202 2.76 -11.58 12.89
C ARG A 202 4.21 -11.96 12.66
N VAL A 203 4.45 -13.18 12.20
CA VAL A 203 5.74 -13.63 11.66
C VAL A 203 5.51 -14.08 10.23
N THR A 204 6.20 -13.48 9.28
CA THR A 204 6.03 -13.74 7.85
C THR A 204 7.36 -14.14 7.22
N GLY A 205 7.37 -15.28 6.53
CA GLY A 205 8.41 -15.64 5.59
C GLY A 205 8.04 -15.13 4.19
N HIS A 206 8.97 -14.47 3.53
CA HIS A 206 8.85 -13.99 2.15
C HIS A 206 9.89 -14.65 1.28
N ASP A 207 9.58 -14.83 -0.01
CA ASP A 207 10.54 -15.19 -1.04
C ASP A 207 10.17 -14.63 -2.40
N THR A 208 11.18 -14.41 -3.25
CA THR A 208 10.99 -13.87 -4.61
C THR A 208 11.84 -14.59 -5.63
N GLY A 209 11.37 -14.57 -6.88
CA GLY A 209 12.13 -15.06 -8.03
C GLY A 209 13.41 -14.26 -8.36
N GLY A 210 14.22 -14.77 -9.29
CA GLY A 210 15.48 -14.17 -9.69
C GLY A 210 15.38 -12.77 -10.29
N ALA A 211 14.33 -12.51 -11.09
CA ALA A 211 14.09 -11.20 -11.69
C ALA A 211 13.85 -10.10 -10.63
N ALA A 212 13.11 -10.40 -9.55
CA ALA A 212 12.96 -9.45 -8.44
C ALA A 212 14.31 -9.10 -7.78
N LYS A 213 15.22 -10.09 -7.65
CA LYS A 213 16.57 -9.87 -7.08
C LYS A 213 17.45 -9.00 -7.96
N GLN A 214 17.21 -8.98 -9.27
CA GLN A 214 17.88 -8.08 -10.21
C GLN A 214 17.28 -6.67 -10.16
N LEU A 215 15.95 -6.57 -10.04
CA LEU A 215 15.25 -5.29 -9.95
C LEU A 215 15.49 -4.58 -8.60
N PHE A 216 15.54 -5.34 -7.50
CA PHE A 216 15.73 -4.83 -6.14
C PHE A 216 16.93 -5.51 -5.46
N PRO A 217 18.19 -5.21 -5.88
CA PRO A 217 19.38 -5.84 -5.34
C PRO A 217 19.50 -5.65 -3.82
N GLY A 218 19.62 -6.76 -3.08
CA GLY A 218 19.69 -6.75 -1.62
C GLY A 218 18.33 -6.61 -0.91
N ASN A 219 17.31 -6.10 -1.60
CA ASN A 219 15.97 -5.87 -1.03
C ASN A 219 14.94 -6.93 -1.41
N ALA A 220 15.20 -7.78 -2.40
CA ALA A 220 14.40 -8.94 -2.76
C ALA A 220 15.05 -10.26 -2.35
N GLY A 221 14.29 -11.36 -2.36
CA GLY A 221 14.73 -12.70 -1.97
C GLY A 221 14.10 -13.20 -0.69
N SER A 222 14.68 -14.28 -0.14
CA SER A 222 14.16 -14.89 1.08
C SER A 222 14.45 -14.02 2.29
N ARG A 223 13.41 -13.73 3.10
CA ARG A 223 13.50 -12.93 4.33
C ARG A 223 12.42 -13.28 5.33
N VAL A 224 12.62 -12.91 6.57
CA VAL A 224 11.65 -13.06 7.66
C VAL A 224 11.33 -11.69 8.24
N GLU A 225 10.05 -11.40 8.33
CA GLU A 225 9.49 -10.19 8.95
C GLU A 225 8.77 -10.56 10.24
N VAL A 226 8.94 -9.74 11.28
CA VAL A 226 8.17 -9.81 12.53
C VAL A 226 7.49 -8.47 12.74
N ALA A 227 6.17 -8.48 12.92
CA ALA A 227 5.40 -7.27 13.11
C ALA A 227 4.45 -7.37 14.30
N VAL A 228 4.32 -6.27 15.05
CA VAL A 228 3.24 -6.04 16.02
C VAL A 228 2.32 -5.00 15.42
N GLN A 229 1.04 -5.33 15.32
CA GLN A 229 0.04 -4.47 14.68
C GLN A 229 -1.23 -4.35 15.50
N THR A 230 -1.95 -3.23 15.31
CA THR A 230 -3.26 -3.00 15.89
C THR A 230 -4.15 -2.24 14.93
N ALA A 231 -5.48 -2.43 15.06
CA ALA A 231 -6.51 -1.62 14.38
C ALA A 231 -7.55 -1.18 15.41
N PHE A 232 -8.06 0.03 15.30
CA PHE A 232 -9.00 0.64 16.26
C PHE A 232 -9.93 1.63 15.58
#